data_9a6b383b56eecce8a77b96a0d65861af
#
_entry.id   9a6b383b56eecce8a77b96a0d65861af
#
_cell.length_a   1.000
_cell.length_b   1.000
_cell.length_c   1.000
_cell.angle_alpha   90.00
_cell.angle_beta   90.00
_cell.angle_gamma   90.00
#
_symmetry.space_group_name_H-M   'P 1'
#
loop_
_entity.id
_entity.type
_entity.pdbx_description
1 polymer ?
#
loop_
_entity_poly.entity_id
_entity_poly.type
_entity_poly.pdbx_seq_one_letter_code
_entity_poly.pdbx_strand_id
1 'polypeptide(L)'
;MKYSVELACDSSKAWLDTVMDDFGSFLQDHADCERKASAMAMSFVAKYPNRKEIIPELIETAIEELEHFQQVYNLMERKGIALPSEMQKDVYMQQLMALTHGGTPDTRFRDRLLMASIVECRGCERFKLVSEHIEDEELSRFYKVLWASEAKHGNIFVKMALKYFENKEVYDRLDELIQKEAEIVSALPLRPALH
;
A
#
# COMPACT_ATOMS: atom_id res chain seq x y z
N MET A 1 -13.15 9.36 -18.31
CA MET A 1 -11.71 9.32 -17.98
C MET A 1 -11.45 8.08 -17.17
N LYS A 2 -10.46 7.26 -17.57
CA LYS A 2 -10.07 6.08 -16.82
C LYS A 2 -9.09 6.55 -15.73
N TYR A 3 -9.52 6.52 -14.48
CA TYR A 3 -8.73 7.00 -13.34
C TYR A 3 -8.01 5.80 -12.70
N SER A 4 -6.97 5.29 -13.35
CA SER A 4 -6.07 4.34 -12.72
C SER A 4 -4.77 5.06 -12.35
N VAL A 5 -4.33 4.90 -11.12
CA VAL A 5 -2.99 5.31 -10.71
C VAL A 5 -2.00 4.39 -11.42
N GLU A 6 -1.17 4.97 -12.28
CA GLU A 6 -0.09 4.25 -12.97
C GLU A 6 1.23 4.65 -12.34
N LEU A 7 1.96 3.67 -11.79
CA LEU A 7 3.27 3.91 -11.20
C LEU A 7 4.30 4.32 -12.26
N ALA A 8 5.25 5.19 -11.91
CA ALA A 8 6.28 5.65 -12.83
C ALA A 8 7.40 4.63 -13.08
N CYS A 9 7.52 3.61 -12.23
CA CYS A 9 8.45 2.49 -12.42
C CYS A 9 7.86 1.20 -11.85
N ASP A 10 8.25 0.08 -12.44
CA ASP A 10 7.97 -1.25 -11.92
C ASP A 10 9.01 -1.65 -10.86
N SER A 11 8.67 -2.61 -10.00
CA SER A 11 9.62 -3.25 -9.09
C SER A 11 10.67 -4.04 -9.89
N SER A 12 11.93 -3.97 -9.45
CA SER A 12 13.03 -4.61 -10.17
C SER A 12 13.02 -6.14 -10.01
N LYS A 13 13.60 -6.85 -11.00
CA LYS A 13 13.85 -8.29 -10.84
C LYS A 13 14.68 -8.59 -9.60
N ALA A 14 15.65 -7.74 -9.25
CA ALA A 14 16.46 -7.91 -8.06
C ALA A 14 15.65 -7.83 -6.75
N TRP A 15 14.60 -7.00 -6.69
CA TRP A 15 13.67 -7.00 -5.58
C TRP A 15 12.93 -8.35 -5.50
N LEU A 16 12.39 -8.82 -6.62
CA LEU A 16 11.70 -10.11 -6.67
C LEU A 16 12.59 -11.27 -6.24
N ASP A 17 13.83 -11.34 -6.76
CA ASP A 17 14.80 -12.36 -6.36
C ASP A 17 15.05 -12.32 -4.84
N THR A 18 15.21 -11.12 -4.25
CA THR A 18 15.38 -10.94 -2.80
C THR A 18 14.18 -11.46 -2.01
N VAL A 19 12.96 -11.24 -2.50
CA VAL A 19 11.73 -11.76 -1.88
C VAL A 19 11.68 -13.28 -1.97
N MET A 20 12.03 -13.86 -3.12
CA MET A 20 12.02 -15.32 -3.29
C MET A 20 13.08 -16.02 -2.45
N ASP A 21 14.22 -15.38 -2.20
CA ASP A 21 15.31 -15.91 -1.35
C ASP A 21 14.93 -15.96 0.15
N ASP A 22 14.07 -15.04 0.62
CA ASP A 22 13.59 -15.02 2.02
C ASP A 22 12.10 -14.67 2.10
N PHE A 23 11.28 -15.60 1.62
CA PHE A 23 9.84 -15.44 1.58
C PHE A 23 9.20 -15.39 2.98
N GLY A 24 9.85 -15.98 3.99
CA GLY A 24 9.39 -15.91 5.39
C GLY A 24 9.39 -14.48 5.92
N SER A 25 10.48 -13.76 5.73
CA SER A 25 10.57 -12.34 6.11
C SER A 25 9.61 -11.47 5.31
N PHE A 26 9.41 -11.78 4.01
CA PHE A 26 8.42 -11.09 3.19
C PHE A 26 6.99 -11.25 3.74
N LEU A 27 6.59 -12.47 4.16
CA LEU A 27 5.27 -12.70 4.77
C LEU A 27 5.09 -11.93 6.07
N GLN A 28 6.14 -11.84 6.89
CA GLN A 28 6.12 -11.08 8.13
C GLN A 28 5.92 -9.59 7.90
N ASP A 29 6.65 -9.03 6.93
CA ASP A 29 6.52 -7.61 6.52
C ASP A 29 5.14 -7.34 5.91
N HIS A 30 4.67 -8.24 5.03
CA HIS A 30 3.34 -8.15 4.42
C HIS A 30 2.24 -8.10 5.50
N ALA A 31 2.25 -9.01 6.47
CA ALA A 31 1.29 -8.98 7.57
C ALA A 31 1.31 -7.63 8.32
N ASP A 32 2.48 -7.04 8.56
CA ASP A 32 2.58 -5.72 9.20
C ASP A 32 2.05 -4.60 8.29
N CYS A 33 2.23 -4.70 6.98
CA CYS A 33 1.68 -3.74 6.01
C CYS A 33 0.16 -3.72 6.03
N GLU A 34 -0.52 -4.87 6.00
CA GLU A 34 -1.99 -4.95 6.08
C GLU A 34 -2.53 -4.36 7.39
N ARG A 35 -1.90 -4.71 8.52
CA ARG A 35 -2.23 -4.12 9.82
C ARG A 35 -2.08 -2.60 9.82
N LYS A 36 -1.02 -2.07 9.19
CA LYS A 36 -0.78 -0.63 9.06
C LYS A 36 -1.79 0.04 8.12
N ALA A 37 -2.18 -0.61 7.03
CA ALA A 37 -3.18 -0.11 6.09
C ALA A 37 -4.54 0.06 6.77
N SER A 38 -5.01 -0.94 7.53
CA SER A 38 -6.21 -0.83 8.36
C SER A 38 -6.12 0.33 9.34
N ALA A 39 -5.01 0.45 10.09
CA ALA A 39 -4.80 1.55 11.04
C ALA A 39 -4.72 2.92 10.35
N MET A 40 -4.16 2.99 9.14
CA MET A 40 -4.10 4.21 8.34
C MET A 40 -5.50 4.68 7.96
N ALA A 41 -6.37 3.81 7.45
CA ALA A 41 -7.74 4.14 7.10
C ALA A 41 -8.50 4.70 8.31
N MET A 42 -8.38 4.06 9.49
CA MET A 42 -8.99 4.57 10.73
C MET A 42 -8.34 5.86 11.22
N SER A 43 -7.06 6.12 10.92
CA SER A 43 -6.41 7.39 11.26
C SER A 43 -6.99 8.58 10.50
N PHE A 44 -7.49 8.39 9.27
CA PHE A 44 -8.21 9.43 8.54
C PHE A 44 -9.52 9.79 9.25
N VAL A 45 -10.29 8.79 9.71
CA VAL A 45 -11.53 9.03 10.49
C VAL A 45 -11.23 9.85 11.74
N ALA A 46 -10.17 9.50 12.48
CA ALA A 46 -9.78 10.19 13.71
C ALA A 46 -9.31 11.62 13.47
N LYS A 47 -8.55 11.86 12.39
CA LYS A 47 -7.94 13.18 12.10
C LYS A 47 -8.86 14.12 11.35
N TYR A 48 -9.80 13.58 10.56
CA TYR A 48 -10.68 14.34 9.68
C TYR A 48 -12.17 13.97 9.89
N PRO A 49 -12.70 14.00 11.13
CA PRO A 49 -14.06 13.55 11.43
C PRO A 49 -15.15 14.40 10.75
N ASN A 50 -14.79 15.59 10.27
CA ASN A 50 -15.65 16.48 9.52
C ASN A 50 -15.80 16.10 8.03
N ARG A 51 -14.97 15.20 7.51
CA ARG A 51 -15.03 14.71 6.12
C ARG A 51 -16.00 13.52 5.98
N LYS A 52 -17.27 13.77 6.33
CA LYS A 52 -18.29 12.72 6.51
C LYS A 52 -18.56 11.88 5.26
N GLU A 53 -18.35 12.42 4.06
CA GLU A 53 -18.64 11.74 2.80
C GLU A 53 -17.74 10.54 2.49
N ILE A 54 -16.56 10.47 3.16
CA ILE A 54 -15.60 9.38 2.97
C ILE A 54 -15.51 8.43 4.15
N ILE A 55 -16.14 8.76 5.29
CA ILE A 55 -16.05 7.93 6.50
C ILE A 55 -16.57 6.50 6.28
N PRO A 56 -17.72 6.26 5.62
CA PRO A 56 -18.19 4.89 5.39
C PRO A 56 -17.18 4.06 4.60
N GLU A 57 -16.64 4.61 3.51
CA GLU A 57 -15.67 3.94 2.66
C GLU A 57 -14.31 3.70 3.37
N LEU A 58 -13.89 4.62 4.26
CA LEU A 58 -12.70 4.42 5.12
C LEU A 58 -12.88 3.28 6.13
N ILE A 59 -14.09 3.13 6.68
CA ILE A 59 -14.42 2.02 7.59
C ILE A 59 -14.41 0.69 6.83
N GLU A 60 -15.02 0.63 5.65
CA GLU A 60 -15.02 -0.55 4.79
C GLU A 60 -13.58 -0.95 4.42
N THR A 61 -12.77 0.01 3.95
CA THR A 61 -11.35 -0.23 3.68
C THR A 61 -10.61 -0.77 4.91
N ALA A 62 -10.80 -0.17 6.09
CA ALA A 62 -10.13 -0.64 7.30
C ALA A 62 -10.49 -2.09 7.68
N ILE A 63 -11.75 -2.49 7.45
CA ILE A 63 -12.21 -3.87 7.68
C ILE A 63 -11.57 -4.81 6.66
N GLU A 64 -11.57 -4.46 5.38
CA GLU A 64 -10.95 -5.28 4.32
C GLU A 64 -9.46 -5.50 4.58
N GLU A 65 -8.71 -4.45 4.95
CA GLU A 65 -7.28 -4.58 5.29
C GLU A 65 -7.05 -5.45 6.54
N LEU A 66 -7.96 -5.40 7.52
CA LEU A 66 -7.87 -6.27 8.68
C LEU A 66 -8.18 -7.73 8.33
N GLU A 67 -9.07 -7.97 7.36
CA GLU A 67 -9.33 -9.31 6.81
C GLU A 67 -8.13 -9.83 6.01
N HIS A 68 -7.45 -8.97 5.25
CA HIS A 68 -6.20 -9.32 4.57
C HIS A 68 -5.11 -9.69 5.59
N PHE A 69 -4.91 -8.89 6.62
CA PHE A 69 -4.02 -9.25 7.73
C PHE A 69 -4.32 -10.63 8.30
N GLN A 70 -5.60 -10.92 8.59
CA GLN A 70 -6.02 -12.23 9.11
C GLN A 70 -5.69 -13.36 8.14
N GLN A 71 -5.89 -13.16 6.83
CA GLN A 71 -5.57 -14.16 5.81
C GLN A 71 -4.07 -14.45 5.75
N VAL A 72 -3.23 -13.39 5.78
CA VAL A 72 -1.76 -13.52 5.80
C VAL A 72 -1.31 -14.21 7.08
N TYR A 73 -1.84 -13.80 8.22
CA TYR A 73 -1.52 -14.41 9.52
C TYR A 73 -1.85 -15.92 9.55
N ASN A 74 -3.04 -16.32 9.07
CA ASN A 74 -3.43 -17.71 8.96
C ASN A 74 -2.51 -18.50 8.00
N LEU A 75 -2.04 -17.87 6.94
CA LEU A 75 -1.06 -18.47 6.03
C LEU A 75 0.29 -18.67 6.74
N MET A 76 0.76 -17.67 7.49
CA MET A 76 1.99 -17.77 8.29
C MET A 76 1.92 -18.90 9.30
N GLU A 77 0.80 -19.05 10.03
CA GLU A 77 0.59 -20.16 10.97
C GLU A 77 0.72 -21.53 10.29
N ARG A 78 0.07 -21.72 9.13
CA ARG A 78 0.19 -22.97 8.36
C ARG A 78 1.61 -23.27 7.89
N LYS A 79 2.39 -22.23 7.58
CA LYS A 79 3.79 -22.35 7.15
C LYS A 79 4.78 -22.41 8.34
N GLY A 80 4.31 -22.31 9.58
CA GLY A 80 5.16 -22.29 10.78
C GLY A 80 5.99 -21.03 10.95
N ILE A 81 5.55 -19.91 10.37
CA ILE A 81 6.21 -18.60 10.43
C ILE A 81 5.51 -17.76 11.49
N ALA A 82 6.24 -17.37 12.53
CA ALA A 82 5.72 -16.51 13.59
C ALA A 82 5.80 -15.01 13.20
N LEU A 83 4.93 -14.18 13.77
CA LEU A 83 5.15 -12.72 13.71
C LEU A 83 6.48 -12.37 14.39
N PRO A 84 7.23 -11.39 13.87
CA PRO A 84 8.49 -10.99 14.48
C PRO A 84 8.24 -10.33 15.84
N SER A 85 9.17 -10.50 16.77
CA SER A 85 9.10 -9.86 18.10
C SER A 85 9.21 -8.33 18.03
N GLU A 86 9.87 -7.82 16.99
CA GLU A 86 10.00 -6.39 16.71
C GLU A 86 9.75 -6.14 15.23
N MET A 87 8.86 -5.21 14.93
CA MET A 87 8.61 -4.78 13.55
C MET A 87 9.73 -3.88 13.05
N GLN A 88 10.18 -4.12 11.85
CA GLN A 88 11.24 -3.31 11.24
C GLN A 88 10.71 -1.91 10.87
N LYS A 89 11.64 -0.94 10.85
CA LYS A 89 11.31 0.42 10.40
C LYS A 89 10.99 0.40 8.90
N ASP A 90 9.84 0.92 8.59
CA ASP A 90 9.39 1.11 7.22
C ASP A 90 9.96 2.44 6.67
N VAL A 91 11.14 2.35 6.07
CA VAL A 91 11.87 3.51 5.53
C VAL A 91 11.15 4.09 4.31
N TYR A 92 10.52 3.23 3.50
CA TYR A 92 9.72 3.65 2.36
C TYR A 92 8.58 4.58 2.82
N MET A 93 7.75 4.13 3.76
CA MET A 93 6.66 4.94 4.29
C MET A 93 7.14 6.21 4.98
N GLN A 94 8.29 6.18 5.67
CA GLN A 94 8.86 7.38 6.29
C GLN A 94 9.23 8.43 5.25
N GLN A 95 9.88 8.06 4.15
CA GLN A 95 10.25 8.97 3.07
C GLN A 95 9.03 9.51 2.34
N LEU A 96 8.06 8.65 2.03
CA LEU A 96 6.81 9.06 1.41
C LEU A 96 6.04 10.06 2.29
N MET A 97 5.86 9.75 3.56
CA MET A 97 5.14 10.63 4.49
C MET A 97 5.83 11.98 4.67
N ALA A 98 7.16 12.06 4.53
CA ALA A 98 7.89 13.33 4.57
C ALA A 98 7.46 14.29 3.44
N LEU A 99 7.05 13.77 2.29
CA LEU A 99 6.53 14.56 1.16
C LEU A 99 5.20 15.26 1.48
N THR A 100 4.48 14.80 2.51
CA THR A 100 3.15 15.34 2.90
C THR A 100 3.22 16.33 4.06
N HIS A 101 4.38 16.64 4.60
CA HIS A 101 4.53 17.46 5.83
C HIS A 101 4.36 18.96 5.60
N GLY A 102 4.42 19.43 4.35
CA GLY A 102 4.27 20.86 4.01
C GLY A 102 2.80 21.30 3.86
N GLY A 103 2.60 22.60 3.67
CA GLY A 103 1.33 23.19 3.29
C GLY A 103 0.28 23.33 4.40
N THR A 104 -0.96 23.56 4.00
CA THR A 104 -2.13 23.71 4.86
C THR A 104 -2.65 22.36 5.37
N PRO A 105 -3.55 22.34 6.38
CA PRO A 105 -4.24 21.12 6.79
C PRO A 105 -4.95 20.41 5.63
N ASP A 106 -5.57 21.16 4.72
CA ASP A 106 -6.30 20.61 3.57
C ASP A 106 -5.35 20.01 2.53
N THR A 107 -4.25 20.66 2.19
CA THR A 107 -3.26 20.10 1.26
C THR A 107 -2.59 18.86 1.84
N ARG A 108 -2.31 18.82 3.15
CA ARG A 108 -1.84 17.59 3.83
C ARG A 108 -2.86 16.47 3.81
N PHE A 109 -4.14 16.77 3.95
CA PHE A 109 -5.22 15.79 3.85
C PHE A 109 -5.26 15.20 2.43
N ARG A 110 -5.25 16.05 1.38
CA ARG A 110 -5.17 15.61 -0.02
C ARG A 110 -3.96 14.71 -0.25
N ASP A 111 -2.77 15.20 0.09
CA ASP A 111 -1.51 14.50 -0.18
C ASP A 111 -1.45 13.14 0.51
N ARG A 112 -1.99 13.02 1.72
CA ARG A 112 -2.08 11.73 2.44
C ARG A 112 -3.02 10.75 1.76
N LEU A 113 -4.14 11.19 1.20
CA LEU A 113 -5.03 10.34 0.41
C LEU A 113 -4.33 9.87 -0.87
N LEU A 114 -3.64 10.77 -1.58
CA LEU A 114 -2.91 10.42 -2.80
C LEU A 114 -1.77 9.44 -2.52
N MET A 115 -1.05 9.64 -1.42
CA MET A 115 -0.01 8.71 -0.97
C MET A 115 -0.57 7.32 -0.64
N ALA A 116 -1.73 7.24 0.03
CA ALA A 116 -2.39 5.97 0.29
C ALA A 116 -2.67 5.23 -1.03
N SER A 117 -3.24 5.90 -2.04
CA SER A 117 -3.45 5.29 -3.37
C SER A 117 -2.16 4.79 -4.03
N ILE A 118 -1.06 5.53 -3.92
CA ILE A 118 0.24 5.13 -4.49
C ILE A 118 0.78 3.87 -3.79
N VAL A 119 0.70 3.82 -2.46
CA VAL A 119 1.12 2.66 -1.66
C VAL A 119 0.33 1.40 -2.02
N GLU A 120 -1.00 1.52 -2.12
CA GLU A 120 -1.87 0.41 -2.55
C GLU A 120 -1.50 -0.07 -3.97
N CYS A 121 -1.25 0.84 -4.90
CA CYS A 121 -0.83 0.46 -6.25
C CYS A 121 0.53 -0.25 -6.26
N ARG A 122 1.48 0.17 -5.41
CA ARG A 122 2.79 -0.49 -5.27
C ARG A 122 2.63 -1.88 -4.67
N GLY A 123 1.83 -2.04 -3.62
CA GLY A 123 1.50 -3.34 -3.04
C GLY A 123 0.87 -4.27 -4.08
N CYS A 124 -0.13 -3.79 -4.79
CA CYS A 124 -0.84 -4.52 -5.85
C CYS A 124 0.12 -4.99 -6.96
N GLU A 125 1.03 -4.12 -7.45
CA GLU A 125 2.05 -4.45 -8.45
C GLU A 125 2.97 -5.58 -7.94
N ARG A 126 3.42 -5.50 -6.69
CA ARG A 126 4.30 -6.48 -6.05
C ARG A 126 3.60 -7.81 -5.81
N PHE A 127 2.35 -7.82 -5.38
CA PHE A 127 1.56 -9.05 -5.25
C PHE A 127 1.39 -9.76 -6.59
N LYS A 128 1.17 -9.01 -7.67
CA LYS A 128 1.12 -9.59 -9.02
C LYS A 128 2.44 -10.27 -9.37
N LEU A 129 3.57 -9.57 -9.20
CA LEU A 129 4.90 -10.14 -9.48
C LEU A 129 5.16 -11.41 -8.67
N VAL A 130 4.85 -11.39 -7.37
CA VAL A 130 4.98 -12.58 -6.50
C VAL A 130 4.11 -13.72 -7.02
N SER A 131 2.84 -13.46 -7.35
CA SER A 131 1.91 -14.50 -7.81
C SER A 131 2.33 -15.19 -9.11
N GLU A 132 3.05 -14.46 -9.98
CA GLU A 132 3.48 -14.93 -11.29
C GLU A 132 4.82 -15.71 -11.24
N HIS A 133 5.61 -15.57 -10.16
CA HIS A 133 6.97 -16.12 -10.09
C HIS A 133 7.21 -17.12 -8.96
N ILE A 134 6.32 -17.18 -7.97
CA ILE A 134 6.48 -18.13 -6.86
C ILE A 134 6.09 -19.56 -7.30
N GLU A 135 6.96 -20.55 -7.00
CA GLU A 135 6.74 -21.94 -7.41
C GLU A 135 5.68 -22.68 -6.56
N ASP A 136 5.47 -22.24 -5.31
CA ASP A 136 4.46 -22.81 -4.41
C ASP A 136 3.04 -22.44 -4.93
N GLU A 137 2.29 -23.45 -5.39
CA GLU A 137 0.96 -23.25 -5.96
C GLU A 137 -0.06 -22.64 -4.97
N GLU A 138 0.05 -22.94 -3.67
CA GLU A 138 -0.83 -22.35 -2.64
C GLU A 138 -0.54 -20.84 -2.54
N LEU A 139 0.72 -20.46 -2.46
CA LEU A 139 1.15 -19.07 -2.38
C LEU A 139 0.82 -18.30 -3.66
N SER A 140 1.09 -18.89 -4.84
CA SER A 140 0.73 -18.28 -6.13
C SER A 140 -0.75 -17.96 -6.19
N ARG A 141 -1.61 -18.93 -5.82
CA ARG A 141 -3.07 -18.73 -5.78
C ARG A 141 -3.48 -17.67 -4.76
N PHE A 142 -2.88 -17.68 -3.57
CA PHE A 142 -3.14 -16.70 -2.53
C PHE A 142 -2.85 -15.28 -3.02
N TYR A 143 -1.66 -15.01 -3.54
CA TYR A 143 -1.28 -13.69 -4.03
C TYR A 143 -2.06 -13.26 -5.26
N LYS A 144 -2.50 -14.18 -6.12
CA LYS A 144 -3.36 -13.88 -7.25
C LYS A 144 -4.76 -13.41 -6.82
N VAL A 145 -5.32 -14.00 -5.78
CA VAL A 145 -6.62 -13.60 -5.22
C VAL A 145 -6.48 -12.25 -4.53
N LEU A 146 -5.43 -12.07 -3.72
CA LEU A 146 -5.16 -10.83 -3.02
C LEU A 146 -4.93 -9.67 -3.99
N TRP A 147 -4.06 -9.84 -4.99
CA TRP A 147 -3.86 -8.85 -6.04
C TRP A 147 -5.18 -8.42 -6.72
N ALA A 148 -6.07 -9.36 -7.02
CA ALA A 148 -7.36 -9.05 -7.64
C ALA A 148 -8.28 -8.25 -6.69
N SER A 149 -8.19 -8.50 -5.37
CA SER A 149 -8.89 -7.71 -4.34
C SER A 149 -8.32 -6.30 -4.24
N GLU A 150 -6.98 -6.17 -4.16
CA GLU A 150 -6.28 -4.89 -3.98
C GLU A 150 -6.37 -3.95 -5.19
N ALA A 151 -6.62 -4.48 -6.39
CA ALA A 151 -6.71 -3.67 -7.60
C ALA A 151 -7.78 -2.55 -7.54
N LYS A 152 -8.77 -2.66 -6.65
CA LYS A 152 -9.77 -1.60 -6.38
C LYS A 152 -9.25 -0.51 -5.44
N HIS A 153 -8.39 -0.87 -4.46
CA HIS A 153 -7.90 0.04 -3.43
C HIS A 153 -7.03 1.15 -4.00
N GLY A 154 -6.21 0.84 -5.01
CA GLY A 154 -5.36 1.82 -5.67
C GLY A 154 -6.04 3.09 -6.18
N ASN A 155 -7.38 3.09 -6.37
CA ASN A 155 -8.12 4.26 -6.84
C ASN A 155 -9.09 4.85 -5.80
N ILE A 156 -9.33 4.16 -4.70
CA ILE A 156 -10.32 4.56 -3.68
C ILE A 156 -9.95 5.93 -3.09
N PHE A 157 -8.70 6.10 -2.65
CA PHE A 157 -8.27 7.32 -1.98
C PHE A 157 -8.16 8.52 -2.94
N VAL A 158 -7.82 8.30 -4.22
CA VAL A 158 -7.92 9.36 -5.25
C VAL A 158 -9.37 9.81 -5.42
N LYS A 159 -10.34 8.88 -5.47
CA LYS A 159 -11.77 9.23 -5.54
C LYS A 159 -12.22 10.00 -4.29
N MET A 160 -11.72 9.66 -3.12
CA MET A 160 -11.97 10.41 -1.89
C MET A 160 -11.43 11.85 -1.99
N ALA A 161 -10.22 12.05 -2.52
CA ALA A 161 -9.65 13.37 -2.73
C ALA A 161 -10.50 14.22 -3.68
N LEU A 162 -10.99 13.62 -4.78
CA LEU A 162 -11.85 14.27 -5.77
C LEU A 162 -13.21 14.75 -5.24
N LYS A 163 -13.63 14.28 -4.05
CA LYS A 163 -14.83 14.83 -3.37
C LYS A 163 -14.60 16.21 -2.76
N TYR A 164 -13.34 16.62 -2.55
CA TYR A 164 -12.98 17.84 -1.82
C TYR A 164 -12.08 18.81 -2.58
N PHE A 165 -11.45 18.35 -3.66
CA PHE A 165 -10.47 19.13 -4.42
C PHE A 165 -10.77 19.08 -5.92
N GLU A 166 -10.36 20.11 -6.63
CA GLU A 166 -10.51 20.19 -8.07
C GLU A 166 -9.69 19.11 -8.80
N ASN A 167 -10.25 18.55 -9.86
CA ASN A 167 -9.63 17.46 -10.62
C ASN A 167 -8.19 17.78 -11.01
N LYS A 168 -7.95 18.97 -11.54
CA LYS A 168 -6.61 19.38 -11.99
C LYS A 168 -5.61 19.38 -10.82
N GLU A 169 -6.02 19.90 -9.67
CA GLU A 169 -5.17 19.96 -8.47
C GLU A 169 -4.80 18.56 -7.97
N VAL A 170 -5.79 17.64 -7.98
CA VAL A 170 -5.58 16.24 -7.54
C VAL A 170 -4.62 15.53 -8.48
N TYR A 171 -4.84 15.61 -9.79
CA TYR A 171 -4.02 14.86 -10.75
C TYR A 171 -2.62 15.43 -10.93
N ASP A 172 -2.46 16.76 -11.00
CA ASP A 172 -1.13 17.37 -11.06
C ASP A 172 -0.27 16.96 -9.84
N ARG A 173 -0.88 16.94 -8.65
CA ARG A 173 -0.18 16.53 -7.43
C ARG A 173 0.08 15.02 -7.37
N LEU A 174 -0.85 14.21 -7.86
CA LEU A 174 -0.69 12.76 -7.95
C LEU A 174 0.50 12.41 -8.85
N ASP A 175 0.59 13.03 -10.03
CA ASP A 175 1.70 12.80 -10.97
C ASP A 175 3.06 13.16 -10.34
N GLU A 176 3.12 14.30 -9.62
CA GLU A 176 4.34 14.68 -8.90
C GLU A 176 4.73 13.65 -7.84
N LEU A 177 3.76 13.16 -7.05
CA LEU A 177 4.00 12.18 -5.98
C LEU A 177 4.41 10.82 -6.54
N ILE A 178 3.85 10.39 -7.67
CA ILE A 178 4.23 9.16 -8.37
C ILE A 178 5.70 9.22 -8.82
N GLN A 179 6.16 10.35 -9.36
CA GLN A 179 7.56 10.52 -9.74
C GLN A 179 8.48 10.47 -8.51
N LYS A 180 8.09 11.09 -7.40
CA LYS A 180 8.84 11.05 -6.15
C LYS A 180 8.88 9.65 -5.52
N GLU A 181 7.79 8.90 -5.60
CA GLU A 181 7.76 7.51 -5.18
C GLU A 181 8.76 6.65 -5.97
N ALA A 182 8.81 6.80 -7.29
CA ALA A 182 9.76 6.09 -8.14
C ALA A 182 11.23 6.40 -7.78
N GLU A 183 11.56 7.67 -7.48
CA GLU A 183 12.88 8.07 -6.96
C GLU A 183 13.20 7.35 -5.64
N ILE A 184 12.23 7.29 -4.72
CA ILE A 184 12.39 6.63 -3.41
C ILE A 184 12.62 5.13 -3.61
N VAL A 185 11.73 4.44 -4.33
CA VAL A 185 11.83 2.99 -4.57
C VAL A 185 13.17 2.61 -5.19
N SER A 186 13.65 3.43 -6.16
CA SER A 186 14.93 3.18 -6.84
C SER A 186 16.16 3.37 -5.95
N ALA A 187 16.04 4.17 -4.88
CA ALA A 187 17.13 4.49 -3.97
C ALA A 187 17.18 3.60 -2.71
N LEU A 188 16.08 2.88 -2.42
CA LEU A 188 16.03 2.02 -1.24
C LEU A 188 16.88 0.76 -1.39
N PRO A 189 17.50 0.27 -0.30
CA PRO A 189 18.15 -1.03 -0.30
C PRO A 189 17.12 -2.15 -0.55
N LEU A 190 17.53 -3.17 -1.29
CA LEU A 190 16.70 -4.35 -1.53
C LEU A 190 16.47 -5.11 -0.21
N ARG A 191 15.24 -5.46 0.04
CA ARG A 191 14.80 -6.21 1.22
C ARG A 191 13.66 -7.16 0.83
N PRO A 192 13.52 -8.31 1.54
CA PRO A 192 12.35 -9.16 1.40
C PRO A 192 11.15 -8.51 2.14
N ALA A 193 10.62 -7.44 1.57
CA ALA A 193 9.58 -6.60 2.16
C ALA A 193 8.61 -6.12 1.08
N LEU A 194 7.36 -5.87 1.47
CA LEU A 194 6.34 -5.37 0.56
C LEU A 194 6.64 -3.91 0.15
N HIS A 195 7.31 -3.14 1.04
CA HIS A 195 7.73 -1.76 0.76
C HIS A 195 9.19 -1.49 1.09
#